data_6945ae10e8a7c01cadc833446d26e0da
#
_entry.id   6945ae10e8a7c01cadc833446d26e0da
#
_cell.length_a   1.000
_cell.length_b   1.000
_cell.length_c   1.000
_cell.angle_alpha   90.00
_cell.angle_beta   90.00
_cell.angle_gamma   90.00
#
_symmetry.space_group_name_H-M   'P 1'
#
loop_
_entity.id
_entity.type
_entity.pdbx_description
1 polymer ?
#
loop_
_entity_poly.entity_id
_entity_poly.type
_entity_poly.pdbx_seq_one_letter_code
_entity_poly.pdbx_strand_id
1 'polypeptide(L)'
;MERWHRHLRAAAVAWLLILGGLGLVACSIPPPPARQPFRAIDHFQGQALELAQAVDRKDAAAIRHLIKDEGVNPDTIFDQANMPMVAWPIINQNFDGLRLLLDNGANPNARKMMPLRERGKAGEDNALVFAAGLPDQRYLKLLLDRGGDPNTMSSNDEQLTYVATLHHVWPNVQLLIERGANIDQPLYSTDGADTVLSWYTEFGDFEQAYWLLQHGADPTRQMKADPGTPNYGRMPMVEDIYYADVIKPDVIEWQRKCQHWLRDHGIPRTNEMGRWARYRQGLGHPYKPEDIPLL
;
A
#
# COMPACT_ATOMS: atom_id res chain seq x y z
N MET A 1 -15.95 -2.58 -13.96
CA MET A 1 -15.01 -2.53 -12.83
C MET A 1 -14.95 -1.17 -12.14
N GLU A 2 -15.20 -0.05 -12.81
CA GLU A 2 -15.26 1.30 -12.19
C GLU A 2 -16.33 1.52 -11.11
N ARG A 3 -17.37 0.72 -11.05
CA ARG A 3 -18.45 0.87 -10.05
C ARG A 3 -18.09 0.41 -8.64
N TRP A 4 -17.17 -0.54 -8.48
CA TRP A 4 -16.79 -1.09 -7.17
C TRP A 4 -15.90 -0.13 -6.37
N HIS A 5 -14.98 0.56 -7.04
CA HIS A 5 -14.07 1.51 -6.38
C HIS A 5 -14.79 2.78 -5.88
N ARG A 6 -15.88 3.21 -6.52
CA ARG A 6 -16.71 4.32 -6.02
C ARG A 6 -17.45 4.00 -4.72
N HIS A 7 -17.81 2.75 -4.49
CA HIS A 7 -18.53 2.35 -3.28
C HIS A 7 -17.61 2.21 -2.06
N LEU A 8 -16.34 1.84 -2.24
CA LEU A 8 -15.37 1.83 -1.15
C LEU A 8 -14.96 3.25 -0.73
N ARG A 9 -14.86 4.18 -1.69
CA ARG A 9 -14.65 5.61 -1.39
C ARG A 9 -15.81 6.25 -0.62
N ALA A 10 -17.05 5.83 -0.86
CA ALA A 10 -18.22 6.33 -0.16
C ALA A 10 -18.39 5.74 1.25
N ALA A 11 -17.95 4.52 1.49
CA ALA A 11 -18.09 3.88 2.80
C ALA A 11 -17.13 4.45 3.85
N ALA A 12 -15.93 4.90 3.47
CA ALA A 12 -14.97 5.50 4.40
C ALA A 12 -15.43 6.88 4.93
N VAL A 13 -16.22 7.62 4.16
CA VAL A 13 -16.73 8.95 4.56
C VAL A 13 -17.99 8.87 5.43
N ALA A 14 -18.76 7.78 5.36
CA ALA A 14 -20.02 7.63 6.09
C ALA A 14 -19.87 7.26 7.58
N TRP A 15 -18.68 6.82 8.04
CA TRP A 15 -18.47 6.38 9.43
C TRP A 15 -18.08 7.49 10.42
N LEU A 16 -17.90 8.73 9.97
CA LEU A 16 -17.46 9.84 10.82
C LEU A 16 -18.61 10.74 11.37
N LEU A 17 -19.88 10.45 11.10
CA LEU A 17 -20.99 11.34 11.49
C LEU A 17 -22.00 10.76 12.51
N ILE A 18 -21.76 9.60 13.14
CA ILE A 18 -22.66 9.06 14.16
C ILE A 18 -21.88 8.70 15.44
N LEU A 19 -21.34 9.67 16.14
CA LEU A 19 -20.97 9.53 17.57
C LEU A 19 -21.14 10.84 18.33
N GLY A 20 -22.37 11.33 18.36
CA GLY A 20 -22.81 12.37 19.29
C GLY A 20 -23.92 11.82 20.19
N GLY A 21 -23.56 11.32 21.36
CA GLY A 21 -24.46 11.14 22.48
C GLY A 21 -25.18 9.80 22.59
N LEU A 22 -24.60 8.87 23.34
CA LEU A 22 -25.33 7.96 24.24
C LEU A 22 -24.31 7.25 25.13
N GLY A 23 -24.61 7.13 26.42
CA GLY A 23 -23.72 6.71 27.50
C GLY A 23 -23.00 5.39 27.25
N LEU A 24 -21.76 5.33 27.73
CA LEU A 24 -20.88 4.18 27.72
C LEU A 24 -21.48 2.99 28.47
N VAL A 25 -22.21 2.14 27.74
CA VAL A 25 -22.22 0.72 28.04
C VAL A 25 -21.06 0.13 27.25
N ALA A 26 -19.96 -0.13 27.92
CA ALA A 26 -18.85 -0.90 27.37
C ALA A 26 -19.34 -2.33 27.12
N CYS A 27 -20.03 -2.57 26.02
CA CYS A 27 -20.14 -3.91 25.45
C CYS A 27 -18.72 -4.30 25.04
N SER A 28 -18.03 -5.08 25.87
CA SER A 28 -16.81 -5.77 25.48
C SER A 28 -17.19 -6.71 24.33
N ILE A 29 -17.03 -6.25 23.11
CA ILE A 29 -17.07 -7.12 21.95
C ILE A 29 -15.92 -8.11 22.16
N PRO A 30 -16.16 -9.42 22.29
CA PRO A 30 -15.08 -10.37 22.41
C PRO A 30 -14.15 -10.22 21.21
N PRO A 31 -12.83 -10.33 21.39
CA PRO A 31 -11.91 -10.28 20.25
C PRO A 31 -12.35 -11.34 19.23
N PRO A 32 -12.26 -11.04 17.92
CA PRO A 32 -12.60 -12.02 16.91
C PRO A 32 -11.81 -13.31 17.16
N PRO A 33 -12.41 -14.48 16.95
CA PRO A 33 -11.72 -15.76 17.18
C PRO A 33 -10.41 -15.77 16.39
N ALA A 34 -9.34 -16.25 17.02
CA ALA A 34 -8.04 -16.37 16.37
C ALA A 34 -8.21 -17.13 15.05
N ARG A 35 -7.73 -16.54 13.96
CA ARG A 35 -7.82 -17.14 12.62
C ARG A 35 -7.14 -18.50 12.68
N GLN A 36 -7.86 -19.55 12.31
CA GLN A 36 -7.27 -20.88 12.18
C GLN A 36 -6.19 -20.82 11.07
N PRO A 37 -4.98 -21.34 11.33
CA PRO A 37 -3.95 -21.39 10.28
C PRO A 37 -4.43 -22.26 9.13
N PHE A 38 -4.02 -21.92 7.92
CA PHE A 38 -4.26 -22.77 6.76
C PHE A 38 -3.47 -24.07 6.92
N ARG A 39 -4.08 -25.21 6.54
CA ARG A 39 -3.42 -26.52 6.61
C ARG A 39 -2.73 -26.82 5.28
N ALA A 40 -1.46 -27.20 5.32
CA ALA A 40 -0.66 -27.49 4.13
C ALA A 40 -1.31 -28.55 3.21
N ILE A 41 -1.98 -29.54 3.80
CA ILE A 41 -2.63 -30.63 3.05
C ILE A 41 -3.80 -30.16 2.17
N ASP A 42 -4.39 -29.02 2.46
CA ASP A 42 -5.49 -28.45 1.66
C ASP A 42 -4.95 -27.64 0.45
N HIS A 43 -3.64 -27.36 0.41
CA HIS A 43 -3.00 -26.51 -0.59
C HIS A 43 -1.97 -27.23 -1.46
N PHE A 44 -1.26 -28.21 -0.91
CA PHE A 44 -0.12 -28.87 -1.53
C PHE A 44 -0.23 -30.40 -1.53
N GLN A 45 0.51 -31.06 -2.43
CA GLN A 45 0.58 -32.51 -2.54
C GLN A 45 2.02 -32.99 -2.77
N GLY A 46 2.32 -34.26 -2.49
CA GLY A 46 3.65 -34.85 -2.69
C GLY A 46 4.76 -34.09 -1.96
N GLN A 47 5.92 -33.95 -2.58
CA GLN A 47 7.07 -33.23 -1.99
C GLN A 47 6.78 -31.76 -1.64
N ALA A 48 5.85 -31.10 -2.36
CA ALA A 48 5.41 -29.75 -2.02
C ALA A 48 4.67 -29.74 -0.66
N LEU A 49 3.86 -30.75 -0.38
CA LEU A 49 3.21 -30.92 0.93
C LEU A 49 4.24 -31.20 2.03
N GLU A 50 5.21 -32.07 1.77
CA GLU A 50 6.27 -32.39 2.73
C GLU A 50 7.08 -31.14 3.09
N LEU A 51 7.45 -30.33 2.08
CA LEU A 51 8.15 -29.07 2.31
C LEU A 51 7.27 -28.07 3.10
N ALA A 52 6.01 -27.87 2.73
CA ALA A 52 5.10 -26.97 3.45
C ALA A 52 4.93 -27.39 4.92
N GLN A 53 4.77 -28.70 5.18
CA GLN A 53 4.69 -29.24 6.55
C GLN A 53 6.00 -29.07 7.34
N ALA A 54 7.17 -29.23 6.70
CA ALA A 54 8.45 -28.98 7.33
C ALA A 54 8.60 -27.49 7.70
N VAL A 55 8.12 -26.58 6.83
CA VAL A 55 8.05 -25.14 7.09
C VAL A 55 7.13 -24.83 8.28
N ASP A 56 5.94 -25.44 8.32
CA ASP A 56 4.98 -25.24 9.42
C ASP A 56 5.57 -25.67 10.77
N ARG A 57 6.32 -26.79 10.79
CA ARG A 57 7.01 -27.28 11.99
C ARG A 57 8.33 -26.56 12.30
N LYS A 58 8.79 -25.67 11.42
CA LYS A 58 10.11 -24.99 11.51
C LYS A 58 11.27 -25.99 11.55
N ASP A 59 11.13 -27.10 10.84
CA ASP A 59 12.11 -28.17 10.79
C ASP A 59 13.21 -27.86 9.80
N ALA A 60 14.27 -27.19 10.30
CA ALA A 60 15.39 -26.76 9.49
C ALA A 60 16.11 -27.91 8.79
N ALA A 61 16.19 -29.10 9.43
CA ALA A 61 16.86 -30.26 8.85
C ALA A 61 16.06 -30.84 7.68
N ALA A 62 14.74 -30.99 7.85
CA ALA A 62 13.84 -31.47 6.80
C ALA A 62 13.78 -30.48 5.62
N ILE A 63 13.67 -29.17 5.88
CA ILE A 63 13.68 -28.14 4.82
C ILE A 63 14.97 -28.23 4.01
N ARG A 64 16.12 -28.28 4.69
CA ARG A 64 17.42 -28.38 4.02
C ARG A 64 17.52 -29.68 3.21
N HIS A 65 17.11 -30.82 3.78
CA HIS A 65 17.15 -32.12 3.10
C HIS A 65 16.32 -32.09 1.81
N LEU A 66 15.06 -31.67 1.90
CA LEU A 66 14.19 -31.58 0.73
C LEU A 66 14.77 -30.68 -0.37
N ILE A 67 15.25 -29.49 -0.01
CA ILE A 67 15.73 -28.51 -1.00
C ILE A 67 17.11 -28.88 -1.54
N LYS A 68 18.08 -29.29 -0.68
CA LYS A 68 19.48 -29.48 -1.08
C LYS A 68 19.82 -30.89 -1.51
N ASP A 69 19.25 -31.90 -0.85
CA ASP A 69 19.61 -33.29 -1.09
C ASP A 69 18.62 -33.94 -2.08
N GLU A 70 17.33 -33.66 -1.99
CA GLU A 70 16.31 -34.17 -2.91
C GLU A 70 16.03 -33.25 -4.11
N GLY A 71 16.57 -32.02 -4.11
CA GLY A 71 16.44 -31.10 -5.23
C GLY A 71 15.05 -30.47 -5.40
N VAL A 72 14.24 -30.45 -4.34
CA VAL A 72 12.92 -29.78 -4.36
C VAL A 72 13.13 -28.28 -4.55
N ASN A 73 12.64 -27.72 -5.66
CA ASN A 73 12.77 -26.31 -5.95
C ASN A 73 11.54 -25.54 -5.43
N PRO A 74 11.65 -24.76 -4.33
CA PRO A 74 10.54 -24.00 -3.76
C PRO A 74 9.95 -22.94 -4.70
N ASP A 75 10.77 -22.44 -5.66
CA ASP A 75 10.38 -21.36 -6.56
C ASP A 75 9.42 -21.81 -7.67
N THR A 76 9.31 -23.12 -7.89
CA THR A 76 8.41 -23.73 -8.86
C THR A 76 7.15 -24.33 -8.23
N ILE A 77 7.02 -24.22 -6.91
CA ILE A 77 5.87 -24.74 -6.16
C ILE A 77 4.85 -23.63 -5.95
N PHE A 78 3.65 -23.87 -6.45
CA PHE A 78 2.49 -23.02 -6.29
C PHE A 78 1.31 -23.84 -5.79
N ASP A 79 0.48 -23.25 -4.96
CA ASP A 79 -0.78 -23.88 -4.54
C ASP A 79 -1.85 -23.80 -5.65
N GLN A 80 -3.06 -24.28 -5.34
CA GLN A 80 -4.19 -24.25 -6.28
C GLN A 80 -4.64 -22.84 -6.66
N ALA A 81 -4.38 -21.84 -5.81
CA ALA A 81 -4.63 -20.43 -6.06
C ALA A 81 -3.43 -19.69 -6.69
N ASN A 82 -2.40 -20.44 -7.13
CA ASN A 82 -1.15 -19.94 -7.69
C ASN A 82 -0.25 -19.16 -6.71
N MET A 83 -0.50 -19.29 -5.39
CA MET A 83 0.34 -18.69 -4.38
C MET A 83 1.69 -19.44 -4.30
N PRO A 84 2.84 -18.76 -4.33
CA PRO A 84 4.16 -19.40 -4.27
C PRO A 84 4.46 -19.97 -2.87
N MET A 85 5.25 -21.05 -2.81
CA MET A 85 5.69 -21.68 -1.57
C MET A 85 6.28 -20.69 -0.57
N VAL A 86 7.03 -19.68 -1.04
CA VAL A 86 7.65 -18.67 -0.17
C VAL A 86 6.62 -17.76 0.51
N ALA A 87 5.39 -17.65 -0.01
CA ALA A 87 4.29 -16.91 0.63
C ALA A 87 3.56 -17.74 1.71
N TRP A 88 3.66 -19.07 1.67
CA TRP A 88 2.99 -19.96 2.61
C TRP A 88 3.22 -19.62 4.09
N PRO A 89 4.49 -19.44 4.56
CA PRO A 89 4.73 -19.06 5.95
C PRO A 89 4.24 -17.64 6.29
N ILE A 90 4.06 -16.76 5.31
CA ILE A 90 3.58 -15.39 5.54
C ILE A 90 2.10 -15.42 5.90
N ILE A 91 1.27 -16.12 5.13
CA ILE A 91 -0.17 -16.22 5.40
C ILE A 91 -0.47 -16.95 6.71
N ASN A 92 0.42 -17.86 7.14
CA ASN A 92 0.34 -18.58 8.41
C ASN A 92 1.09 -17.89 9.57
N GLN A 93 1.59 -16.67 9.36
CA GLN A 93 2.33 -15.90 10.36
C GLN A 93 3.52 -16.65 10.99
N ASN A 94 4.19 -17.46 10.18
CA ASN A 94 5.36 -18.27 10.56
C ASN A 94 6.66 -17.63 10.08
N PHE A 95 7.15 -16.62 10.83
CA PHE A 95 8.37 -15.88 10.48
C PHE A 95 9.60 -16.78 10.37
N ASP A 96 9.78 -17.73 11.29
CA ASP A 96 10.92 -18.66 11.24
C ASP A 96 10.86 -19.58 10.03
N GLY A 97 9.67 -20.04 9.64
CA GLY A 97 9.47 -20.83 8.41
C GLY A 97 9.89 -20.04 7.16
N LEU A 98 9.52 -18.75 7.07
CA LEU A 98 9.96 -17.88 5.98
C LEU A 98 11.48 -17.76 5.96
N ARG A 99 12.09 -17.48 7.11
CA ARG A 99 13.54 -17.35 7.22
C ARG A 99 14.26 -18.64 6.77
N LEU A 100 13.79 -19.79 7.20
CA LEU A 100 14.38 -21.08 6.83
C LEU A 100 14.27 -21.36 5.32
N LEU A 101 13.16 -21.04 4.67
CA LEU A 101 13.04 -21.16 3.20
C LEU A 101 14.05 -20.28 2.49
N LEU A 102 14.14 -19.00 2.86
CA LEU A 102 15.06 -18.03 2.26
C LEU A 102 16.53 -18.40 2.55
N ASP A 103 16.86 -18.90 3.74
CA ASP A 103 18.19 -19.38 4.10
C ASP A 103 18.61 -20.60 3.27
N ASN A 104 17.67 -21.38 2.78
CA ASN A 104 17.91 -22.51 1.89
C ASN A 104 17.80 -22.16 0.39
N GLY A 105 17.65 -20.87 0.06
CA GLY A 105 17.77 -20.37 -1.30
C GLY A 105 16.46 -20.16 -2.04
N ALA A 106 15.32 -20.16 -1.34
CA ALA A 106 14.05 -19.75 -1.95
C ALA A 106 14.13 -18.29 -2.42
N ASN A 107 13.63 -18.02 -3.61
CA ASN A 107 13.63 -16.69 -4.22
C ASN A 107 12.46 -15.86 -3.66
N PRO A 108 12.72 -14.70 -3.00
CA PRO A 108 11.67 -13.82 -2.49
C PRO A 108 10.74 -13.28 -3.59
N ASN A 109 11.22 -13.26 -4.84
CA ASN A 109 10.47 -12.78 -6.01
C ASN A 109 9.73 -13.89 -6.76
N ALA A 110 9.79 -15.16 -6.28
CA ALA A 110 9.11 -16.26 -6.93
C ALA A 110 7.62 -15.96 -7.10
N ARG A 111 7.14 -16.12 -8.34
CA ARG A 111 5.74 -15.91 -8.71
C ARG A 111 5.37 -16.76 -9.92
N LYS A 112 4.10 -17.13 -10.01
CA LYS A 112 3.59 -17.79 -11.19
C LYS A 112 3.34 -16.76 -12.29
N MET A 113 4.06 -16.92 -13.39
CA MET A 113 3.86 -16.08 -14.57
C MET A 113 2.62 -16.55 -15.34
N MET A 114 1.76 -15.62 -15.70
CA MET A 114 0.60 -15.90 -16.55
C MET A 114 0.94 -15.73 -18.03
N PRO A 115 0.32 -16.51 -18.93
CA PRO A 115 0.50 -16.31 -20.36
C PRO A 115 0.12 -14.89 -20.80
N LEU A 116 0.91 -14.27 -21.69
CA LEU A 116 0.72 -12.90 -22.22
C LEU A 116 -0.67 -12.59 -22.79
N ARG A 117 -1.53 -13.58 -23.00
CA ARG A 117 -2.91 -13.41 -23.49
C ARG A 117 -3.88 -12.86 -22.47
N GLU A 118 -3.56 -12.91 -21.18
CA GLU A 118 -4.39 -12.40 -20.10
C GLU A 118 -3.92 -11.04 -19.62
N ARG A 119 -3.97 -10.07 -20.54
CA ARG A 119 -3.87 -8.63 -20.26
C ARG A 119 -2.73 -8.21 -19.31
N GLY A 120 -1.50 -8.16 -19.79
CA GLY A 120 -0.45 -7.33 -19.16
C GLY A 120 -0.17 -7.57 -17.67
N LYS A 121 -0.78 -8.55 -17.05
CA LYS A 121 -0.54 -8.90 -15.68
C LYS A 121 0.87 -9.47 -15.53
N ALA A 122 1.61 -8.89 -14.61
CA ALA A 122 2.97 -9.30 -14.32
C ALA A 122 3.08 -10.72 -13.72
N GLY A 123 1.95 -11.42 -13.52
CA GLY A 123 1.81 -12.71 -12.86
C GLY A 123 0.92 -12.61 -11.61
N GLU A 124 0.78 -13.72 -10.90
CA GLU A 124 0.02 -13.78 -9.64
C GLU A 124 0.79 -13.09 -8.49
N ASP A 125 0.13 -12.89 -7.35
CA ASP A 125 0.76 -12.28 -6.19
C ASP A 125 1.94 -13.11 -5.67
N ASN A 126 3.05 -12.44 -5.36
CA ASN A 126 4.21 -13.06 -4.74
C ASN A 126 4.29 -12.78 -3.24
N ALA A 127 5.31 -13.30 -2.57
CA ALA A 127 5.51 -13.15 -1.13
C ALA A 127 5.58 -11.68 -0.68
N LEU A 128 6.15 -10.77 -1.50
CA LEU A 128 6.24 -9.34 -1.20
C LEU A 128 4.88 -8.66 -1.14
N VAL A 129 3.96 -9.04 -2.05
CA VAL A 129 2.58 -8.49 -2.06
C VAL A 129 1.86 -8.86 -0.76
N PHE A 130 1.94 -10.13 -0.34
CA PHE A 130 1.34 -10.56 0.93
C PHE A 130 1.98 -9.84 2.13
N ALA A 131 3.32 -9.69 2.13
CA ALA A 131 4.03 -9.06 3.24
C ALA A 131 3.80 -7.54 3.32
N ALA A 132 3.59 -6.86 2.20
CA ALA A 132 3.38 -5.41 2.16
C ALA A 132 2.14 -4.96 2.95
N GLY A 133 1.08 -5.79 2.96
CA GLY A 133 -0.15 -5.51 3.70
C GLY A 133 -0.13 -5.98 5.17
N LEU A 134 0.95 -6.61 5.66
CA LEU A 134 1.00 -7.11 7.03
C LEU A 134 1.51 -6.05 8.02
N PRO A 135 0.87 -5.92 9.22
CA PRO A 135 1.37 -5.04 10.28
C PRO A 135 2.75 -5.45 10.81
N ASP A 136 3.09 -6.73 10.78
CA ASP A 136 4.42 -7.20 11.18
C ASP A 136 5.44 -6.97 10.06
N GLN A 137 6.14 -5.85 10.14
CA GLN A 137 7.12 -5.40 9.17
C GLN A 137 8.29 -6.38 8.96
N ARG A 138 8.55 -7.29 9.91
CA ARG A 138 9.68 -8.22 9.84
C ARG A 138 9.63 -9.09 8.59
N TYR A 139 8.43 -9.48 8.13
CA TYR A 139 8.25 -10.28 6.91
C TYR A 139 8.71 -9.52 5.67
N LEU A 140 8.20 -8.31 5.47
CA LEU A 140 8.58 -7.48 4.33
C LEU A 140 10.07 -7.14 4.37
N LYS A 141 10.58 -6.76 5.56
CA LYS A 141 12.00 -6.46 5.74
C LYS A 141 12.88 -7.64 5.37
N LEU A 142 12.55 -8.85 5.83
CA LEU A 142 13.33 -10.05 5.53
C LEU A 142 13.35 -10.36 4.04
N LEU A 143 12.21 -10.26 3.35
CA LEU A 143 12.14 -10.46 1.90
C LEU A 143 13.01 -9.47 1.14
N LEU A 144 12.93 -8.18 1.49
CA LEU A 144 13.75 -7.12 0.89
C LEU A 144 15.25 -7.31 1.19
N ASP A 145 15.62 -7.72 2.42
CA ASP A 145 17.01 -8.04 2.81
C ASP A 145 17.59 -9.23 2.01
N ARG A 146 16.73 -10.08 1.46
CA ARG A 146 17.11 -11.24 0.64
C ARG A 146 16.97 -11.00 -0.87
N GLY A 147 16.88 -9.74 -1.29
CA GLY A 147 16.84 -9.35 -2.70
C GLY A 147 15.43 -9.33 -3.31
N GLY A 148 14.41 -9.18 -2.46
CA GLY A 148 13.05 -8.88 -2.93
C GLY A 148 13.00 -7.53 -3.63
N ASP A 149 12.30 -7.46 -4.76
CA ASP A 149 12.15 -6.23 -5.55
C ASP A 149 11.06 -5.34 -4.95
N PRO A 150 11.41 -4.14 -4.40
CA PRO A 150 10.43 -3.22 -3.83
C PRO A 150 9.48 -2.62 -4.87
N ASN A 151 9.78 -2.75 -6.17
CA ASN A 151 8.95 -2.30 -7.28
C ASN A 151 8.04 -3.40 -7.86
N THR A 152 7.96 -4.53 -7.18
CA THR A 152 7.01 -5.60 -7.55
C THR A 152 5.57 -5.05 -7.58
N MET A 153 4.83 -5.48 -8.61
CA MET A 153 3.40 -5.19 -8.75
C MET A 153 2.55 -6.37 -8.27
N SER A 154 1.38 -6.10 -7.71
CA SER A 154 0.37 -7.13 -7.42
C SER A 154 -0.24 -7.71 -8.71
N SER A 155 -1.03 -8.77 -8.57
CA SER A 155 -1.83 -9.33 -9.69
C SER A 155 -2.88 -8.36 -10.25
N ASN A 156 -3.15 -7.25 -9.54
CA ASN A 156 -4.04 -6.18 -9.97
C ASN A 156 -3.29 -4.97 -10.55
N ASP A 157 -1.98 -5.10 -10.84
CA ASP A 157 -1.10 -4.02 -11.26
C ASP A 157 -0.96 -2.89 -10.22
N GLU A 158 -1.09 -3.23 -8.93
CA GLU A 158 -0.89 -2.32 -7.81
C GLU A 158 0.53 -2.42 -7.27
N GLN A 159 1.11 -1.29 -6.92
CA GLN A 159 2.43 -1.25 -6.31
C GLN A 159 2.39 -1.70 -4.85
N LEU A 160 3.52 -2.21 -4.33
CA LEU A 160 3.65 -2.58 -2.93
C LEU A 160 3.38 -1.40 -1.97
N THR A 161 3.80 -0.19 -2.33
CA THR A 161 3.50 1.03 -1.55
C THR A 161 2.00 1.29 -1.46
N TYR A 162 1.26 1.05 -2.55
CA TYR A 162 -0.19 1.17 -2.55
C TYR A 162 -0.86 0.06 -1.75
N VAL A 163 -0.40 -1.19 -1.90
CA VAL A 163 -0.89 -2.31 -1.08
C VAL A 163 -0.72 -2.01 0.41
N ALA A 164 0.46 -1.53 0.83
CA ALA A 164 0.73 -1.13 2.21
C ALA A 164 -0.18 0.03 2.67
N THR A 165 -0.45 1.01 1.80
CA THR A 165 -1.33 2.15 2.06
C THR A 165 -2.79 1.70 2.25
N LEU A 166 -3.31 0.82 1.38
CA LEU A 166 -4.67 0.27 1.50
C LEU A 166 -4.89 -0.49 2.81
N HIS A 167 -3.84 -1.15 3.31
CA HIS A 167 -3.88 -1.86 4.58
C HIS A 167 -3.53 -0.99 5.79
N HIS A 168 -3.33 0.33 5.60
CA HIS A 168 -2.96 1.29 6.64
C HIS A 168 -1.67 0.95 7.38
N VAL A 169 -0.70 0.34 6.69
CA VAL A 169 0.60 -0.06 7.25
C VAL A 169 1.68 0.93 6.84
N TRP A 170 1.61 2.15 7.39
CA TRP A 170 2.56 3.22 7.10
C TRP A 170 4.05 2.82 7.25
N PRO A 171 4.47 2.06 8.28
CA PRO A 171 5.85 1.60 8.38
C PRO A 171 6.34 0.80 7.16
N ASN A 172 5.45 0.05 6.50
CA ASN A 172 5.81 -0.69 5.30
C ASN A 172 5.95 0.23 4.08
N VAL A 173 5.17 1.31 3.99
CA VAL A 173 5.35 2.34 2.95
C VAL A 173 6.73 2.97 3.08
N GLN A 174 7.11 3.38 4.30
CA GLN A 174 8.43 3.93 4.58
C GLN A 174 9.55 2.96 4.19
N LEU A 175 9.46 1.73 4.67
CA LEU A 175 10.46 0.69 4.38
C LEU A 175 10.62 0.46 2.87
N LEU A 176 9.53 0.39 2.11
CA LEU A 176 9.57 0.18 0.66
C LEU A 176 10.30 1.32 -0.04
N ILE A 177 10.00 2.58 0.32
CA ILE A 177 10.65 3.76 -0.25
C ILE A 177 12.13 3.80 0.12
N GLU A 178 12.49 3.54 1.38
CA GLU A 178 13.87 3.44 1.85
C GLU A 178 14.68 2.33 1.14
N ARG A 179 13.98 1.31 0.62
CA ARG A 179 14.58 0.21 -0.15
C ARG A 179 14.51 0.39 -1.65
N GLY A 180 14.14 1.59 -2.13
CA GLY A 180 14.20 1.96 -3.54
C GLY A 180 12.91 1.71 -4.33
N ALA A 181 11.76 1.59 -3.66
CA ALA A 181 10.49 1.68 -4.36
C ALA A 181 10.36 3.06 -5.03
N ASN A 182 9.86 3.08 -6.27
CA ASN A 182 9.64 4.32 -6.98
C ASN A 182 8.49 5.12 -6.32
N ILE A 183 8.85 6.17 -5.60
CA ILE A 183 7.94 7.00 -4.81
C ILE A 183 6.88 7.72 -5.69
N ASP A 184 7.21 7.99 -6.94
CA ASP A 184 6.36 8.70 -7.89
C ASP A 184 5.70 7.78 -8.92
N GLN A 185 5.78 6.48 -8.73
CA GLN A 185 5.07 5.55 -9.58
C GLN A 185 3.55 5.78 -9.46
N PRO A 186 2.79 5.97 -10.56
CA PRO A 186 1.35 6.11 -10.49
C PRO A 186 0.67 4.89 -9.86
N LEU A 187 -0.27 5.09 -8.96
CA LEU A 187 -1.04 4.02 -8.30
C LEU A 187 -1.92 3.26 -9.29
N TYR A 188 -2.43 3.99 -10.28
CA TYR A 188 -3.18 3.45 -11.41
C TYR A 188 -2.48 3.89 -12.70
N SER A 189 -2.44 3.02 -13.68
CA SER A 189 -1.72 3.25 -14.94
C SER A 189 -2.25 4.41 -15.80
N THR A 190 -3.38 5.01 -15.44
CA THR A 190 -4.11 5.97 -16.26
C THR A 190 -3.88 7.43 -15.91
N ASP A 191 -3.54 7.77 -14.65
CA ASP A 191 -3.32 9.15 -14.23
C ASP A 191 -1.90 9.35 -13.69
N GLY A 192 -1.17 10.31 -14.26
CA GLY A 192 0.21 10.58 -13.86
C GLY A 192 0.37 11.23 -12.49
N ALA A 193 -0.69 11.85 -11.97
CA ALA A 193 -0.71 12.52 -10.67
C ALA A 193 -1.16 11.62 -9.52
N ASP A 194 -1.67 10.42 -9.80
CA ASP A 194 -2.19 9.50 -8.80
C ASP A 194 -1.04 8.66 -8.20
N THR A 195 -0.33 9.22 -7.23
CA THR A 195 0.82 8.62 -6.55
C THR A 195 0.51 8.34 -5.08
N VAL A 196 1.44 7.71 -4.36
CA VAL A 196 1.31 7.54 -2.91
C VAL A 196 1.21 8.89 -2.18
N LEU A 197 1.89 9.94 -2.64
CA LEU A 197 1.75 11.28 -2.09
C LEU A 197 0.33 11.82 -2.30
N SER A 198 -0.26 11.64 -3.49
CA SER A 198 -1.63 12.11 -3.76
C SER A 198 -2.65 11.46 -2.84
N TRP A 199 -2.47 10.17 -2.50
CA TRP A 199 -3.32 9.51 -1.52
C TRP A 199 -3.31 10.23 -0.17
N TYR A 200 -2.13 10.47 0.39
CA TYR A 200 -2.02 11.09 1.72
C TYR A 200 -2.46 12.57 1.72
N THR A 201 -2.21 13.33 0.65
CA THR A 201 -2.71 14.71 0.56
C THR A 201 -4.22 14.75 0.39
N GLU A 202 -4.79 13.83 -0.38
CA GLU A 202 -6.24 13.73 -0.61
C GLU A 202 -7.02 13.48 0.67
N PHE A 203 -6.50 12.62 1.55
CA PHE A 203 -7.16 12.27 2.81
C PHE A 203 -6.76 13.20 3.99
N GLY A 204 -5.85 14.15 3.77
CA GLY A 204 -5.42 15.09 4.80
C GLY A 204 -4.41 14.50 5.79
N ASP A 205 -3.77 13.39 5.43
CA ASP A 205 -2.73 12.74 6.22
C ASP A 205 -1.38 13.46 6.01
N PHE A 206 -1.33 14.75 6.41
CA PHE A 206 -0.21 15.64 6.09
C PHE A 206 1.09 15.29 6.80
N GLU A 207 1.08 14.53 7.87
CA GLU A 207 2.31 14.00 8.49
C GLU A 207 3.03 13.05 7.51
N GLN A 208 2.29 12.12 6.94
CA GLN A 208 2.78 11.16 5.95
C GLN A 208 3.17 11.88 4.65
N ALA A 209 2.35 12.83 4.21
CA ALA A 209 2.64 13.64 3.03
C ALA A 209 3.94 14.43 3.21
N TYR A 210 4.16 15.04 4.38
CA TYR A 210 5.41 15.76 4.67
C TYR A 210 6.63 14.85 4.61
N TRP A 211 6.53 13.65 5.20
CA TRP A 211 7.60 12.66 5.11
C TRP A 211 7.91 12.29 3.66
N LEU A 212 6.88 12.04 2.84
CA LEU A 212 7.04 11.72 1.41
C LEU A 212 7.72 12.86 0.65
N LEU A 213 7.33 14.12 0.88
CA LEU A 213 7.99 15.29 0.30
C LEU A 213 9.47 15.36 0.67
N GLN A 214 9.81 15.09 1.93
CA GLN A 214 11.21 15.05 2.38
C GLN A 214 12.02 13.91 1.75
N HIS A 215 11.36 12.85 1.28
CA HIS A 215 11.99 11.70 0.62
C HIS A 215 11.92 11.76 -0.91
N GLY A 216 11.59 12.92 -1.47
CA GLY A 216 11.71 13.20 -2.89
C GLY A 216 10.47 12.94 -3.73
N ALA A 217 9.29 12.79 -3.11
CA ALA A 217 8.04 12.72 -3.87
C ALA A 217 7.78 14.06 -4.60
N ASP A 218 7.39 13.99 -5.87
CA ASP A 218 7.11 15.14 -6.71
C ASP A 218 5.64 15.60 -6.60
N PRO A 219 5.34 16.68 -5.87
CA PRO A 219 3.99 17.20 -5.72
C PRO A 219 3.46 17.90 -6.99
N THR A 220 4.34 18.20 -7.95
CA THR A 220 3.99 18.96 -9.15
C THR A 220 3.46 18.12 -10.29
N ARG A 221 3.31 16.82 -10.08
CA ARG A 221 2.77 15.91 -11.09
C ARG A 221 1.36 16.32 -11.48
N GLN A 222 1.15 16.40 -12.80
CA GLN A 222 -0.09 16.91 -13.37
C GLN A 222 -1.04 15.76 -13.73
N MET A 223 -2.32 16.04 -13.59
CA MET A 223 -3.36 15.16 -14.10
C MET A 223 -3.22 14.98 -15.61
N LYS A 224 -3.36 13.76 -16.08
CA LYS A 224 -3.48 13.47 -17.52
C LYS A 224 -4.88 13.87 -17.97
N ALA A 225 -4.96 14.95 -18.73
CA ALA A 225 -6.20 15.47 -19.29
C ALA A 225 -5.93 16.13 -20.64
N ASP A 226 -6.96 16.17 -21.50
CA ASP A 226 -6.85 16.83 -22.79
C ASP A 226 -6.77 18.36 -22.65
N PRO A 227 -5.98 19.04 -23.51
CA PRO A 227 -5.93 20.48 -23.54
C PRO A 227 -7.34 21.09 -23.68
N GLY A 228 -7.64 22.10 -22.85
CA GLY A 228 -8.93 22.77 -22.83
C GLY A 228 -9.97 22.14 -21.87
N THR A 229 -9.66 21.03 -21.22
CA THR A 229 -10.51 20.48 -20.15
C THR A 229 -10.16 21.11 -18.78
N PRO A 230 -11.11 21.14 -17.81
CA PRO A 230 -10.87 21.71 -16.50
C PRO A 230 -9.75 21.05 -15.68
N ASN A 231 -9.35 19.85 -16.05
CA ASN A 231 -8.29 19.11 -15.34
C ASN A 231 -6.90 19.24 -15.99
N TYR A 232 -6.82 19.90 -17.16
CA TYR A 232 -5.55 20.03 -17.88
C TYR A 232 -4.53 20.85 -17.08
N GLY A 233 -3.36 20.29 -16.86
CA GLY A 233 -2.25 20.97 -16.17
C GLY A 233 -2.43 21.16 -14.65
N ARG A 234 -3.49 20.62 -14.06
CA ARG A 234 -3.72 20.71 -12.62
C ARG A 234 -2.73 19.86 -11.83
N MET A 235 -2.32 20.36 -10.68
CA MET A 235 -1.44 19.74 -9.71
C MET A 235 -2.22 19.43 -8.42
N PRO A 236 -2.97 18.30 -8.37
CA PRO A 236 -3.92 18.04 -7.28
C PRO A 236 -3.25 18.00 -5.90
N MET A 237 -2.02 17.48 -5.78
CA MET A 237 -1.30 17.43 -4.51
C MET A 237 -0.95 18.83 -3.98
N VAL A 238 -0.55 19.75 -4.86
CA VAL A 238 -0.32 21.16 -4.50
C VAL A 238 -1.62 21.83 -4.05
N GLU A 239 -2.73 21.57 -4.79
CA GLU A 239 -4.05 22.08 -4.43
C GLU A 239 -4.51 21.54 -3.07
N ASP A 240 -4.34 20.25 -2.81
CA ASP A 240 -4.68 19.64 -1.52
C ASP A 240 -3.89 20.26 -0.37
N ILE A 241 -2.58 20.43 -0.54
CA ILE A 241 -1.73 21.01 0.51
C ILE A 241 -2.12 22.46 0.82
N TYR A 242 -2.47 23.27 -0.19
CA TYR A 242 -2.83 24.66 0.05
C TYR A 242 -4.28 24.89 0.47
N TYR A 243 -5.20 24.03 0.04
CA TYR A 243 -6.64 24.32 0.11
C TYR A 243 -7.46 23.32 0.93
N ALA A 244 -6.87 22.23 1.39
CA ALA A 244 -7.60 21.30 2.26
C ALA A 244 -8.13 22.04 3.48
N ASP A 245 -9.40 21.76 3.79
CA ASP A 245 -10.12 22.37 4.89
C ASP A 245 -9.97 21.52 6.14
N VAL A 246 -8.92 21.79 6.90
CA VAL A 246 -8.51 21.02 8.07
C VAL A 246 -8.88 21.79 9.34
N ILE A 247 -9.47 21.08 10.31
CA ILE A 247 -9.94 21.67 11.56
C ILE A 247 -9.15 21.20 12.79
N LYS A 248 -8.41 20.07 12.70
CA LYS A 248 -7.64 19.54 13.82
C LYS A 248 -6.29 20.26 13.93
N PRO A 249 -5.93 20.82 15.12
CA PRO A 249 -4.71 21.63 15.27
C PRO A 249 -3.42 20.90 14.89
N ASP A 250 -3.30 19.63 15.23
CA ASP A 250 -2.16 18.78 14.89
C ASP A 250 -2.02 18.57 13.38
N VAL A 251 -3.14 18.35 12.69
CA VAL A 251 -3.15 18.19 11.22
C VAL A 251 -2.86 19.52 10.52
N ILE A 252 -3.36 20.65 11.05
CA ILE A 252 -3.05 22.00 10.55
C ILE A 252 -1.54 22.27 10.61
N GLU A 253 -0.88 21.85 11.70
CA GLU A 253 0.57 22.02 11.84
C GLU A 253 1.35 21.24 10.77
N TRP A 254 0.94 20.00 10.45
CA TRP A 254 1.54 19.23 9.38
C TRP A 254 1.25 19.82 8.00
N GLN A 255 0.03 20.29 7.76
CA GLN A 255 -0.33 21.00 6.53
C GLN A 255 0.54 22.24 6.34
N ARG A 256 0.76 23.03 7.40
CA ARG A 256 1.68 24.18 7.40
C ARG A 256 3.09 23.78 6.99
N LYS A 257 3.63 22.70 7.57
CA LYS A 257 4.95 22.18 7.18
C LYS A 257 5.02 21.82 5.70
N CYS A 258 3.98 21.19 5.16
CA CYS A 258 3.90 20.91 3.73
C CYS A 258 3.86 22.20 2.89
N GLN A 259 3.08 23.21 3.28
CA GLN A 259 3.03 24.50 2.58
C GLN A 259 4.40 25.22 2.61
N HIS A 260 5.10 25.20 3.75
CA HIS A 260 6.45 25.75 3.87
C HIS A 260 7.44 25.00 2.97
N TRP A 261 7.36 23.67 2.95
CA TRP A 261 8.20 22.86 2.08
C TRP A 261 7.99 23.23 0.60
N LEU A 262 6.73 23.35 0.13
CA LEU A 262 6.43 23.75 -1.24
C LEU A 262 7.04 25.14 -1.57
N ARG A 263 6.83 26.11 -0.70
CA ARG A 263 7.37 27.47 -0.86
C ARG A 263 8.90 27.47 -0.94
N ASP A 264 9.55 26.75 -0.03
CA ASP A 264 11.01 26.70 0.07
C ASP A 264 11.65 25.96 -1.14
N HIS A 265 10.86 25.16 -1.86
CA HIS A 265 11.24 24.52 -3.12
C HIS A 265 10.74 25.28 -4.37
N GLY A 266 10.25 26.51 -4.21
CA GLY A 266 9.83 27.34 -5.32
C GLY A 266 8.53 26.91 -6.00
N ILE A 267 7.71 26.10 -5.33
CA ILE A 267 6.42 25.65 -5.85
C ILE A 267 5.33 26.58 -5.35
N PRO A 268 4.80 27.47 -6.23
CA PRO A 268 3.84 28.48 -5.83
C PRO A 268 2.46 27.87 -5.57
N ARG A 269 1.68 28.63 -4.81
CA ARG A 269 0.25 28.39 -4.66
C ARG A 269 -0.45 28.52 -6.02
N THR A 270 -1.29 27.57 -6.34
CA THR A 270 -2.10 27.60 -7.58
C THR A 270 -3.28 28.56 -7.45
N ASN A 271 -3.74 29.11 -8.57
CA ASN A 271 -4.98 29.89 -8.62
C ASN A 271 -6.24 28.99 -8.70
N GLU A 272 -6.05 27.68 -8.79
CA GLU A 272 -7.13 26.72 -8.87
C GLU A 272 -7.17 25.88 -7.61
N MET A 273 -8.36 25.67 -7.10
CA MET A 273 -8.63 24.92 -5.87
C MET A 273 -9.18 23.53 -6.13
N GLY A 274 -9.43 23.18 -7.36
CA GLY A 274 -10.01 21.91 -7.75
C GLY A 274 -11.30 21.56 -7.01
N ARG A 275 -11.30 20.40 -6.36
CA ARG A 275 -12.44 19.93 -5.57
C ARG A 275 -12.72 20.81 -4.35
N TRP A 276 -11.71 21.47 -3.81
CA TRP A 276 -11.81 22.23 -2.58
C TRP A 276 -12.70 23.46 -2.70
N ALA A 277 -12.79 24.09 -3.86
CA ALA A 277 -13.71 25.23 -4.07
C ALA A 277 -15.16 24.86 -3.76
N ARG A 278 -15.65 23.77 -4.33
CA ARG A 278 -17.03 23.27 -4.09
C ARG A 278 -17.22 22.74 -2.67
N TYR A 279 -16.24 22.03 -2.14
CA TYR A 279 -16.30 21.49 -0.79
C TYR A 279 -16.42 22.60 0.26
N ARG A 280 -15.52 23.59 0.22
CA ARG A 280 -15.49 24.73 1.15
C ARG A 280 -16.75 25.61 0.99
N GLN A 281 -17.18 25.85 -0.24
CA GLN A 281 -18.45 26.58 -0.50
C GLN A 281 -19.65 25.89 0.13
N GLY A 282 -19.73 24.55 0.05
CA GLY A 282 -20.81 23.77 0.67
C GLY A 282 -20.84 23.86 2.20
N LEU A 283 -19.68 24.13 2.84
CA LEU A 283 -19.55 24.35 4.28
C LEU A 283 -19.73 25.82 4.70
N GLY A 284 -19.86 26.75 3.75
CA GLY A 284 -19.90 28.18 4.04
C GLY A 284 -18.54 28.78 4.41
N HIS A 285 -17.44 28.10 4.07
CA HIS A 285 -16.07 28.56 4.30
C HIS A 285 -15.54 29.35 3.11
N PRO A 286 -14.45 30.15 3.27
CA PRO A 286 -13.80 30.83 2.17
C PRO A 286 -13.45 29.82 1.06
N TYR A 287 -13.85 30.09 -0.17
CA TYR A 287 -13.71 29.17 -1.30
C TYR A 287 -13.03 29.77 -2.53
N LYS A 288 -12.46 30.97 -2.38
CA LYS A 288 -11.58 31.57 -3.39
C LYS A 288 -10.15 31.56 -2.88
N PRO A 289 -9.16 31.36 -3.76
CA PRO A 289 -7.74 31.29 -3.36
C PRO A 289 -7.30 32.49 -2.51
N GLU A 290 -7.71 33.70 -2.90
CA GLU A 290 -7.34 34.96 -2.23
C GLU A 290 -7.91 35.10 -0.82
N ASP A 291 -9.02 34.43 -0.52
CA ASP A 291 -9.71 34.51 0.76
C ASP A 291 -9.19 33.46 1.78
N ILE A 292 -8.32 32.54 1.36
CA ILE A 292 -7.78 31.48 2.22
C ILE A 292 -6.37 31.87 2.64
N PRO A 293 -6.11 32.08 3.95
CA PRO A 293 -4.78 32.42 4.41
C PRO A 293 -3.79 31.27 4.19
N LEU A 294 -2.51 31.61 4.04
CA LEU A 294 -1.42 30.65 4.20
C LEU A 294 -1.27 30.32 5.69
N LEU A 295 -1.01 29.05 5.98
CA LEU A 295 -0.81 28.59 7.35
C LEU A 295 0.59 28.89 7.88
#